data_1b86d0da91d55a62161e66429e19a8af
#
_entry.id   1b86d0da91d55a62161e66429e19a8af
#
_cell.length_a   1.000
_cell.length_b   1.000
_cell.length_c   1.000
_cell.angle_alpha   90.00
_cell.angle_beta   90.00
_cell.angle_gamma   90.00
#
_symmetry.space_group_name_H-M   'P 1'
#
loop_
_entity.id
_entity.type
_entity.pdbx_description
1 polymer ?
#
loop_
_entity_poly.entity_id
_entity_poly.type
_entity_poly.pdbx_seq_one_letter_code
_entity_poly.pdbx_strand_id
1 'polypeptide(L)'
;MPERPPESPRRPRVLVLADSANPEWSSASLVGWSLTRALRERAEVHLVTHARNREGLEHAGWVEGRDFTALDPSAVEGPVTRVGEGIRRVTRLGWTWTTAFSTLAYYWFEALAWRRFGEEIRARRWDVVHRITPVSPAVPSTLAARCRRAGVPFVLGPVNGGVPWPREFREAMRREGEWLSYVRGARKLLPGYRSTRSAAAALLAGSSYVWEDLAPYRARTVYLPENAIDPERFRGVTRPRPGGPLRIVFVGRLVPLKGVDMLIEAAVPLLRSGAASLDVVGDGPEMPALRARIAAADVGPAVSLPGWIDQREVIQRIARADVLGFPSIREFGGGVVLEAMALGVVPVVVDHGGPRELLSDETGVRVPLGPRAEIVAGLARVLESLAGDRPRVAAMGERGRHRVESLFTWEVKAAQVAEVYRWVLGERDRPDFGMPLSESAALRPAATTPVPGGHSARPSPGASP
;
A
#
# COMPACT_ATOMS: atom_id res chain seq x y z
N MET A 1 -37.21 16.20 33.72
CA MET A 1 -35.84 15.67 33.97
C MET A 1 -35.01 16.05 32.73
N PRO A 2 -33.88 16.72 32.85
CA PRO A 2 -33.07 17.00 31.67
C PRO A 2 -32.53 15.65 31.12
N GLU A 3 -32.74 15.40 29.81
CA GLU A 3 -32.14 14.27 29.11
C GLU A 3 -30.61 14.33 29.24
N ARG A 4 -30.01 13.24 29.72
CA ARG A 4 -28.53 13.12 29.68
C ARG A 4 -28.08 13.28 28.26
N PRO A 5 -27.06 14.11 28.01
CA PRO A 5 -26.47 14.16 26.68
C PRO A 5 -26.02 12.75 26.29
N PRO A 6 -26.18 12.35 25.01
CA PRO A 6 -25.76 11.03 24.57
C PRO A 6 -24.27 10.86 24.90
N GLU A 7 -23.95 9.82 25.64
CA GLU A 7 -22.56 9.45 25.92
C GLU A 7 -21.84 9.28 24.58
N SER A 8 -20.71 9.94 24.44
CA SER A 8 -19.85 9.77 23.25
C SER A 8 -19.61 8.27 23.06
N PRO A 9 -19.83 7.69 21.87
CA PRO A 9 -19.65 6.27 21.66
C PRO A 9 -18.23 5.87 22.08
N ARG A 10 -18.15 4.89 22.99
CA ARG A 10 -16.88 4.37 23.49
C ARG A 10 -16.02 3.89 22.31
N ARG A 11 -14.75 4.30 22.30
CA ARG A 11 -13.79 3.79 21.31
C ARG A 11 -13.62 2.28 21.49
N PRO A 12 -13.72 1.47 20.41
CA PRO A 12 -13.53 0.03 20.51
C PRO A 12 -12.09 -0.32 20.88
N ARG A 13 -11.91 -1.36 21.67
CA ARG A 13 -10.58 -1.94 21.99
C ARG A 13 -10.21 -2.95 20.90
N VAL A 14 -9.14 -2.66 20.18
CA VAL A 14 -8.73 -3.43 19.02
C VAL A 14 -7.35 -4.04 19.21
N LEU A 15 -7.28 -5.36 19.16
CA LEU A 15 -6.02 -6.09 19.09
C LEU A 15 -5.60 -6.20 17.62
N VAL A 16 -4.58 -5.43 17.22
CA VAL A 16 -4.05 -5.45 15.87
C VAL A 16 -2.92 -6.45 15.76
N LEU A 17 -3.01 -7.35 14.78
CA LEU A 17 -1.98 -8.31 14.42
C LEU A 17 -1.27 -7.82 13.15
N ALA A 18 -0.01 -7.43 13.28
CA ALA A 18 0.83 -7.07 12.15
C ALA A 18 2.25 -7.60 12.38
N ASP A 19 2.55 -8.79 11.82
CA ASP A 19 3.88 -9.41 11.90
C ASP A 19 4.97 -8.49 11.34
N SER A 20 4.59 -7.61 10.40
CA SER A 20 5.45 -6.60 9.81
C SER A 20 4.79 -5.23 10.00
N ALA A 21 5.33 -4.44 10.93
CA ALA A 21 4.90 -3.06 11.22
C ALA A 21 6.12 -2.25 11.67
N ASN A 22 6.73 -1.52 10.73
CA ASN A 22 7.96 -0.77 11.01
C ASN A 22 7.95 0.57 10.27
N PRO A 23 8.13 1.71 10.97
CA PRO A 23 8.14 3.05 10.37
C PRO A 23 9.33 3.31 9.43
N GLU A 24 10.45 2.60 9.63
CA GLU A 24 11.70 2.80 8.91
C GLU A 24 11.78 1.94 7.62
N TRP A 25 10.85 0.97 7.48
CA TRP A 25 10.84 0.06 6.35
C TRP A 25 9.78 0.46 5.34
N SER A 26 9.91 -0.07 4.13
CA SER A 26 8.96 0.17 3.04
C SER A 26 7.95 -0.97 2.87
N SER A 27 7.04 -0.82 1.90
CA SER A 27 6.08 -1.85 1.49
C SER A 27 5.13 -2.26 2.62
N ALA A 28 4.89 -3.57 2.81
CA ALA A 28 3.94 -4.11 3.80
C ALA A 28 4.21 -3.66 5.24
N SER A 29 5.48 -3.47 5.61
CA SER A 29 5.86 -3.01 6.96
C SER A 29 5.39 -1.59 7.22
N LEU A 30 5.51 -0.71 6.22
CA LEU A 30 5.00 0.65 6.30
C LEU A 30 3.47 0.67 6.36
N VAL A 31 2.79 -0.20 5.61
CA VAL A 31 1.32 -0.36 5.67
C VAL A 31 0.89 -0.79 7.08
N GLY A 32 1.53 -1.83 7.64
CA GLY A 32 1.24 -2.33 8.99
C GLY A 32 1.40 -1.25 10.05
N TRP A 33 2.49 -0.49 9.98
CA TRP A 33 2.76 0.64 10.88
C TRP A 33 1.76 1.79 10.70
N SER A 34 1.67 2.33 9.49
CA SER A 34 0.94 3.57 9.22
C SER A 34 -0.55 3.43 9.47
N LEU A 35 -1.15 2.30 9.06
CA LEU A 35 -2.56 2.02 9.35
C LEU A 35 -2.78 1.85 10.86
N THR A 36 -1.91 1.11 11.56
CA THR A 36 -2.04 0.92 13.01
C THR A 36 -1.91 2.24 13.75
N ARG A 37 -0.96 3.10 13.36
CA ARG A 37 -0.78 4.44 13.93
C ARG A 37 -2.04 5.29 13.75
N ALA A 38 -2.59 5.34 12.55
CA ALA A 38 -3.77 6.14 12.24
C ALA A 38 -5.03 5.61 12.94
N LEU A 39 -5.15 4.30 13.16
CA LEU A 39 -6.26 3.69 13.88
C LEU A 39 -6.32 4.10 15.36
N ARG A 40 -5.21 4.50 15.99
CA ARG A 40 -5.20 4.98 17.40
C ARG A 40 -6.07 6.23 17.61
N GLU A 41 -6.29 7.02 16.57
CA GLU A 41 -7.20 8.16 16.63
C GLU A 41 -8.68 7.74 16.69
N ARG A 42 -9.00 6.49 16.33
CA ARG A 42 -10.35 5.97 16.17
C ARG A 42 -10.70 4.84 17.15
N ALA A 43 -9.69 4.17 17.72
CA ALA A 43 -9.83 3.01 18.57
C ALA A 43 -8.73 2.97 19.65
N GLU A 44 -8.96 2.22 20.73
CA GLU A 44 -7.92 1.83 21.69
C GLU A 44 -7.15 0.64 21.09
N VAL A 45 -5.99 0.92 20.48
CA VAL A 45 -5.23 -0.07 19.73
C VAL A 45 -4.07 -0.61 20.54
N HIS A 46 -3.93 -1.94 20.58
CA HIS A 46 -2.70 -2.62 20.98
C HIS A 46 -2.15 -3.44 19.81
N LEU A 47 -0.91 -3.17 19.43
CA LEU A 47 -0.24 -3.84 18.31
C LEU A 47 0.48 -5.10 18.78
N VAL A 48 0.25 -6.22 18.12
CA VAL A 48 1.04 -7.45 18.25
C VAL A 48 1.88 -7.60 16.99
N THR A 49 3.20 -7.61 17.16
CA THR A 49 4.12 -7.61 16.03
C THR A 49 5.32 -8.54 16.26
N HIS A 50 6.13 -8.76 15.21
CA HIS A 50 7.36 -9.54 15.34
C HIS A 50 8.47 -8.73 16.03
N ALA A 51 9.32 -9.39 16.84
CA ALA A 51 10.41 -8.75 17.58
C ALA A 51 11.37 -7.91 16.73
N ARG A 52 11.55 -8.26 15.43
CA ARG A 52 12.36 -7.48 14.50
C ARG A 52 11.89 -6.03 14.29
N ASN A 53 10.65 -5.72 14.63
CA ASN A 53 10.07 -4.38 14.47
C ASN A 53 10.24 -3.51 15.72
N ARG A 54 10.70 -4.10 16.87
CA ARG A 54 10.77 -3.43 18.19
C ARG A 54 11.52 -2.10 18.10
N GLU A 55 12.75 -2.13 17.62
CA GLU A 55 13.64 -0.97 17.56
C GLU A 55 13.00 0.20 16.78
N GLY A 56 12.47 -0.06 15.58
CA GLY A 56 11.79 0.97 14.78
C GLY A 56 10.54 1.55 15.45
N LEU A 57 9.79 0.72 16.21
CA LEU A 57 8.62 1.18 16.96
C LEU A 57 9.02 2.05 18.16
N GLU A 58 10.08 1.65 18.89
CA GLU A 58 10.64 2.41 20.01
C GLU A 58 11.22 3.75 19.55
N HIS A 59 11.94 3.79 18.43
CA HIS A 59 12.41 5.03 17.79
C HIS A 59 11.24 5.96 17.41
N ALA A 60 10.09 5.39 17.05
CA ALA A 60 8.87 6.16 16.79
C ALA A 60 8.11 6.57 18.07
N GLY A 61 8.69 6.33 19.27
CA GLY A 61 8.13 6.73 20.56
C GLY A 61 7.05 5.78 21.12
N TRP A 62 6.91 4.57 20.54
CA TRP A 62 6.00 3.56 21.10
C TRP A 62 6.66 2.78 22.22
N VAL A 63 5.88 2.37 23.22
CA VAL A 63 6.37 1.69 24.43
C VAL A 63 5.86 0.25 24.44
N GLU A 64 6.80 -0.73 24.49
CA GLU A 64 6.46 -2.13 24.61
C GLU A 64 5.68 -2.40 25.91
N GLY A 65 4.68 -3.27 25.86
CA GLY A 65 3.77 -3.57 26.97
C GLY A 65 2.59 -2.59 27.08
N ARG A 66 2.73 -1.33 26.64
CA ARG A 66 1.64 -0.35 26.61
C ARG A 66 1.01 -0.24 25.21
N ASP A 67 1.80 0.08 24.22
CA ASP A 67 1.33 0.37 22.86
C ASP A 67 1.42 -0.87 21.96
N PHE A 68 2.42 -1.72 22.20
CA PHE A 68 2.64 -2.94 21.43
C PHE A 68 3.23 -4.08 22.27
N THR A 69 3.16 -5.29 21.71
CA THR A 69 3.87 -6.47 22.20
C THR A 69 4.66 -7.07 21.04
N ALA A 70 5.97 -7.17 21.20
CA ALA A 70 6.86 -7.81 20.25
C ALA A 70 7.00 -9.31 20.59
N LEU A 71 6.63 -10.17 19.63
CA LEU A 71 6.77 -11.62 19.76
C LEU A 71 8.01 -12.10 19.01
N ASP A 72 8.73 -13.01 19.60
CA ASP A 72 9.94 -13.59 19.01
C ASP A 72 9.68 -15.04 18.56
N PRO A 73 9.41 -15.27 17.26
CA PRO A 73 9.27 -16.60 16.70
C PRO A 73 10.61 -17.23 16.27
N SER A 74 11.77 -16.65 16.61
CA SER A 74 13.11 -17.07 16.15
C SER A 74 13.45 -18.53 16.45
N ALA A 75 12.89 -19.11 17.50
CA ALA A 75 13.06 -20.52 17.84
C ALA A 75 12.66 -21.48 16.69
N VAL A 76 11.69 -21.07 15.85
CA VAL A 76 11.25 -21.84 14.66
C VAL A 76 11.76 -21.23 13.37
N GLU A 77 11.82 -19.90 13.29
CA GLU A 77 12.29 -19.18 12.08
C GLU A 77 13.76 -19.48 11.77
N GLY A 78 14.63 -19.56 12.77
CA GLY A 78 16.06 -19.78 12.58
C GLY A 78 16.38 -21.09 11.82
N PRO A 79 15.83 -22.26 12.20
CA PRO A 79 15.96 -23.50 11.45
C PRO A 79 15.32 -23.44 10.07
N VAL A 80 14.10 -22.89 9.96
CA VAL A 80 13.33 -22.79 8.71
C VAL A 80 14.03 -21.89 7.70
N THR A 81 14.58 -20.75 8.14
CA THR A 81 15.31 -19.81 7.28
C THR A 81 16.61 -20.43 6.76
N ARG A 82 17.37 -21.13 7.61
CA ARG A 82 18.61 -21.83 7.21
C ARG A 82 18.34 -22.89 6.14
N VAL A 83 17.29 -23.69 6.30
CA VAL A 83 16.86 -24.67 5.29
C VAL A 83 16.42 -23.98 4.00
N GLY A 84 15.65 -22.90 4.11
CA GLY A 84 15.19 -22.10 2.96
C GLY A 84 16.34 -21.45 2.18
N GLU A 85 17.35 -20.91 2.86
CA GLU A 85 18.56 -20.37 2.23
C GLU A 85 19.40 -21.45 1.54
N GLY A 86 19.53 -22.63 2.16
CA GLY A 86 20.18 -23.78 1.55
C GLY A 86 19.50 -24.20 0.25
N ILE A 87 18.17 -24.32 0.26
CA ILE A 87 17.37 -24.66 -0.93
C ILE A 87 17.49 -23.56 -2.00
N ARG A 88 17.46 -22.28 -1.62
CA ARG A 88 17.61 -21.16 -2.56
C ARG A 88 18.95 -21.13 -3.27
N ARG A 89 20.04 -21.48 -2.56
CA ARG A 89 21.38 -21.59 -3.16
C ARG A 89 21.48 -22.70 -4.19
N VAL A 90 20.77 -23.82 -3.97
CA VAL A 90 20.85 -25.02 -4.83
C VAL A 90 19.86 -24.95 -6.01
N THR A 91 18.65 -24.38 -5.83
CA THR A 91 17.54 -24.60 -6.78
C THR A 91 17.14 -23.38 -7.57
N ARG A 92 17.70 -22.18 -7.33
CA ARG A 92 17.23 -20.90 -7.95
C ARG A 92 15.70 -20.75 -7.93
N LEU A 93 15.01 -21.47 -7.05
CA LEU A 93 13.56 -21.43 -6.89
C LEU A 93 13.18 -20.12 -6.19
N GLY A 94 12.41 -19.29 -6.90
CA GLY A 94 12.06 -17.96 -6.51
C GLY A 94 10.96 -17.88 -5.43
N TRP A 95 10.18 -16.83 -5.48
CA TRP A 95 9.14 -16.34 -4.57
C TRP A 95 8.21 -17.42 -3.94
N THR A 96 7.91 -18.52 -4.61
CA THR A 96 6.93 -19.52 -4.13
C THR A 96 7.40 -20.28 -2.88
N TRP A 97 8.69 -20.60 -2.77
CA TRP A 97 9.26 -21.23 -1.59
C TRP A 97 9.36 -20.27 -0.41
N THR A 98 9.73 -19.01 -0.69
CA THR A 98 9.70 -17.97 0.36
C THR A 98 8.31 -17.78 0.93
N THR A 99 7.27 -17.88 0.11
CA THR A 99 5.87 -17.79 0.56
C THR A 99 5.45 -18.99 1.42
N ALA A 100 5.90 -20.21 1.11
CA ALA A 100 5.57 -21.39 1.91
C ALA A 100 6.24 -21.32 3.30
N PHE A 101 7.51 -20.92 3.37
CA PHE A 101 8.23 -20.76 4.63
C PHE A 101 7.69 -19.60 5.46
N SER A 102 7.35 -18.48 4.82
CA SER A 102 6.73 -17.34 5.52
C SER A 102 5.36 -17.69 6.09
N THR A 103 4.61 -18.60 5.46
CA THR A 103 3.34 -19.08 5.98
C THR A 103 3.52 -19.90 7.27
N LEU A 104 4.53 -20.77 7.32
CA LEU A 104 4.85 -21.54 8.54
C LEU A 104 5.28 -20.65 9.70
N ALA A 105 6.16 -19.69 9.42
CA ALA A 105 6.59 -18.70 10.40
C ALA A 105 5.40 -17.88 10.93
N TYR A 106 4.48 -17.51 10.02
CA TYR A 106 3.28 -16.78 10.42
C TYR A 106 2.32 -17.61 11.30
N TYR A 107 2.15 -18.90 11.05
CA TYR A 107 1.37 -19.77 11.95
C TYR A 107 1.96 -19.82 13.35
N TRP A 108 3.28 -19.83 13.45
CA TRP A 108 3.96 -19.80 14.74
C TRP A 108 3.80 -18.46 15.45
N PHE A 109 3.94 -17.36 14.71
CA PHE A 109 3.64 -16.02 15.24
C PHE A 109 2.22 -15.94 15.80
N GLU A 110 1.21 -16.44 15.08
CA GLU A 110 -0.17 -16.50 15.58
C GLU A 110 -0.35 -17.43 16.79
N ALA A 111 0.42 -18.53 16.87
CA ALA A 111 0.39 -19.41 18.02
C ALA A 111 0.92 -18.70 19.28
N LEU A 112 2.01 -17.93 19.15
CA LEU A 112 2.52 -17.08 20.21
C LEU A 112 1.55 -15.99 20.61
N ALA A 113 0.94 -15.30 19.62
CA ALA A 113 -0.10 -14.31 19.87
C ALA A 113 -1.29 -14.90 20.62
N TRP A 114 -1.73 -16.11 20.26
CA TRP A 114 -2.80 -16.81 20.99
C TRP A 114 -2.40 -17.21 22.42
N ARG A 115 -1.16 -17.65 22.62
CA ARG A 115 -0.67 -17.97 23.98
C ARG A 115 -0.69 -16.72 24.86
N ARG A 116 -0.33 -15.56 24.32
CA ARG A 116 -0.25 -14.31 25.08
C ARG A 116 -1.62 -13.66 25.33
N PHE A 117 -2.49 -13.64 24.32
CA PHE A 117 -3.74 -12.87 24.35
C PHE A 117 -5.01 -13.73 24.32
N GLY A 118 -4.89 -15.05 24.20
CA GLY A 118 -6.03 -15.96 24.02
C GLY A 118 -7.02 -15.95 25.19
N GLU A 119 -6.55 -15.74 26.44
CA GLU A 119 -7.43 -15.63 27.60
C GLU A 119 -8.21 -14.30 27.57
N GLU A 120 -7.54 -13.22 27.23
CA GLU A 120 -8.16 -11.90 27.08
C GLU A 120 -9.22 -11.89 25.96
N ILE A 121 -8.93 -12.56 24.83
CA ILE A 121 -9.89 -12.73 23.74
C ILE A 121 -11.09 -13.55 24.20
N ARG A 122 -10.89 -14.67 24.90
CA ARG A 122 -12.00 -15.49 25.45
C ARG A 122 -12.83 -14.72 26.48
N ALA A 123 -12.19 -13.90 27.29
CA ALA A 123 -12.84 -13.01 28.27
C ALA A 123 -13.46 -11.76 27.63
N ARG A 124 -13.43 -11.63 26.29
CA ARG A 124 -13.95 -10.49 25.52
C ARG A 124 -13.42 -9.13 26.00
N ARG A 125 -12.13 -9.09 26.41
CA ARG A 125 -11.46 -7.83 26.76
C ARG A 125 -11.15 -7.00 25.51
N TRP A 126 -11.16 -7.62 24.32
CA TRP A 126 -11.00 -7.00 23.02
C TRP A 126 -12.34 -7.02 22.28
N ASP A 127 -12.74 -5.86 21.76
CA ASP A 127 -13.98 -5.73 20.99
C ASP A 127 -13.81 -6.26 19.56
N VAL A 128 -12.59 -6.10 18.99
CA VAL A 128 -12.22 -6.57 17.64
C VAL A 128 -10.78 -7.12 17.65
N VAL A 129 -10.52 -8.16 16.90
CA VAL A 129 -9.17 -8.60 16.51
C VAL A 129 -8.98 -8.33 15.04
N HIS A 130 -7.96 -7.55 14.66
CA HIS A 130 -7.73 -7.15 13.27
C HIS A 130 -6.33 -7.56 12.80
N ARG A 131 -6.25 -8.41 11.76
CA ARG A 131 -5.00 -8.76 11.08
C ARG A 131 -4.77 -7.84 9.88
N ILE A 132 -3.75 -6.97 9.96
CA ILE A 132 -3.34 -6.07 8.87
C ILE A 132 -2.28 -6.73 8.00
N THR A 133 -1.19 -7.25 8.60
CA THR A 133 -0.17 -7.98 7.85
C THR A 133 -0.08 -9.43 8.32
N PRO A 134 0.34 -10.35 7.47
CA PRO A 134 0.75 -10.20 6.08
C PRO A 134 -0.40 -9.75 5.16
N VAL A 135 -0.10 -8.82 4.23
CA VAL A 135 -1.11 -8.35 3.25
C VAL A 135 -1.46 -9.41 2.20
N SER A 136 -0.69 -10.50 2.12
CA SER A 136 -0.92 -11.57 1.14
C SER A 136 -2.23 -12.31 1.41
N PRO A 137 -3.13 -12.45 0.42
CA PRO A 137 -4.34 -13.26 0.54
C PRO A 137 -4.06 -14.76 0.59
N ALA A 138 -2.81 -15.18 0.31
CA ALA A 138 -2.42 -16.58 0.35
C ALA A 138 -2.18 -17.09 1.78
N VAL A 139 -1.85 -16.23 2.73
CA VAL A 139 -1.51 -16.59 4.12
C VAL A 139 -2.79 -16.72 4.96
N PRO A 140 -3.13 -17.92 5.45
CA PRO A 140 -4.27 -18.11 6.34
C PRO A 140 -4.04 -17.54 7.74
N SER A 141 -5.11 -17.45 8.53
CA SER A 141 -5.07 -17.11 9.96
C SER A 141 -5.80 -18.17 10.79
N THR A 142 -5.09 -18.75 11.72
CA THR A 142 -5.69 -19.69 12.67
C THR A 142 -6.52 -18.98 13.76
N LEU A 143 -6.21 -17.71 13.99
CA LEU A 143 -6.90 -16.86 14.98
C LEU A 143 -8.33 -16.55 14.58
N ALA A 144 -8.65 -16.42 13.29
CA ALA A 144 -10.01 -16.12 12.85
C ALA A 144 -11.06 -17.10 13.41
N ALA A 145 -10.79 -18.40 13.32
CA ALA A 145 -11.70 -19.42 13.85
C ALA A 145 -11.77 -19.43 15.40
N ARG A 146 -10.66 -19.08 16.07
CA ARG A 146 -10.59 -18.98 17.53
C ARG A 146 -11.37 -17.77 18.04
N CYS A 147 -11.23 -16.62 17.40
CA CYS A 147 -11.97 -15.40 17.71
C CYS A 147 -13.47 -15.60 17.52
N ARG A 148 -13.89 -16.24 16.40
CA ARG A 148 -15.31 -16.58 16.18
C ARG A 148 -15.87 -17.44 17.31
N ARG A 149 -15.14 -18.47 17.78
CA ARG A 149 -15.60 -19.31 18.91
C ARG A 149 -15.69 -18.53 20.21
N ALA A 150 -14.85 -17.53 20.42
CA ALA A 150 -14.87 -16.64 21.58
C ALA A 150 -15.97 -15.55 21.47
N GLY A 151 -16.61 -15.42 20.31
CA GLY A 151 -17.61 -14.37 20.04
C GLY A 151 -16.98 -12.99 19.86
N VAL A 152 -15.71 -12.92 19.45
CA VAL A 152 -14.99 -11.66 19.12
C VAL A 152 -14.85 -11.57 17.60
N PRO A 153 -15.34 -10.49 16.96
CA PRO A 153 -15.18 -10.24 15.53
C PRO A 153 -13.70 -10.26 15.11
N PHE A 154 -13.40 -10.98 14.03
CA PHE A 154 -12.09 -10.99 13.40
C PHE A 154 -12.15 -10.28 12.04
N VAL A 155 -11.37 -9.23 11.86
CA VAL A 155 -11.24 -8.48 10.61
C VAL A 155 -9.94 -8.90 9.91
N LEU A 156 -10.02 -9.21 8.62
CA LEU A 156 -8.88 -9.61 7.81
C LEU A 156 -8.57 -8.58 6.73
N GLY A 157 -7.41 -8.00 6.77
CA GLY A 157 -6.92 -7.14 5.69
C GLY A 157 -6.62 -5.69 6.09
N PRO A 158 -6.43 -4.80 5.12
CA PRO A 158 -6.62 -5.05 3.68
C PRO A 158 -5.62 -6.07 3.12
N VAL A 159 -6.14 -7.07 2.41
CA VAL A 159 -5.30 -8.08 1.75
C VAL A 159 -5.21 -7.80 0.26
N ASN A 160 -3.99 -7.86 -0.27
CA ASN A 160 -3.72 -7.64 -1.68
C ASN A 160 -2.69 -8.64 -2.22
N GLY A 161 -2.78 -8.90 -3.52
CA GLY A 161 -1.90 -9.81 -4.22
C GLY A 161 -2.64 -10.69 -5.21
N GLY A 162 -1.91 -11.66 -5.77
CA GLY A 162 -2.53 -12.62 -6.67
C GLY A 162 -2.78 -12.10 -8.09
N VAL A 163 -2.30 -10.90 -8.46
CA VAL A 163 -2.36 -10.40 -9.84
C VAL A 163 -1.70 -11.41 -10.78
N PRO A 164 -2.42 -11.91 -11.81
CA PRO A 164 -1.87 -12.86 -12.75
C PRO A 164 -0.77 -12.25 -13.60
N TRP A 165 0.15 -13.10 -14.06
CA TRP A 165 1.04 -12.70 -15.15
C TRP A 165 0.23 -12.64 -16.45
N PRO A 166 0.36 -11.55 -17.22
CA PRO A 166 -0.21 -11.49 -18.56
C PRO A 166 0.40 -12.58 -19.45
N ARG A 167 -0.42 -13.18 -20.32
CA ARG A 167 0.01 -14.30 -21.15
C ARG A 167 1.12 -13.93 -22.12
N GLU A 168 1.17 -12.67 -22.49
CA GLU A 168 2.12 -12.06 -23.44
C GLU A 168 3.53 -11.94 -22.84
N PHE A 169 3.66 -11.98 -21.51
CA PHE A 169 4.92 -11.75 -20.78
C PHE A 169 5.49 -13.01 -20.11
N ARG A 170 5.32 -14.17 -20.75
CA ARG A 170 5.84 -15.46 -20.22
C ARG A 170 7.35 -15.48 -20.03
N GLU A 171 8.09 -14.79 -20.91
CA GLU A 171 9.54 -14.69 -20.80
C GLU A 171 9.95 -13.87 -19.58
N ALA A 172 9.33 -12.71 -19.35
CA ALA A 172 9.55 -11.90 -18.16
C ALA A 172 9.25 -12.70 -16.89
N MET A 173 8.17 -13.46 -16.87
CA MET A 173 7.80 -14.35 -15.76
C MET A 173 8.88 -15.42 -15.49
N ARG A 174 9.48 -16.01 -16.54
CA ARG A 174 10.58 -17.00 -16.41
C ARG A 174 11.83 -16.34 -15.84
N ARG A 175 12.19 -15.14 -16.32
CA ARG A 175 13.32 -14.37 -15.80
C ARG A 175 13.19 -14.02 -14.32
N GLU A 176 11.95 -13.74 -13.85
CA GLU A 176 11.65 -13.52 -12.44
C GLU A 176 11.63 -14.81 -11.61
N GLY A 177 11.79 -15.99 -12.20
CA GLY A 177 11.73 -17.27 -11.49
C GLY A 177 10.33 -17.64 -10.99
N GLU A 178 9.28 -16.98 -11.49
CA GLU A 178 7.89 -17.14 -11.01
C GLU A 178 7.07 -18.17 -11.81
N TRP A 179 7.68 -19.12 -12.48
CA TRP A 179 6.99 -20.15 -13.27
C TRP A 179 6.01 -21.00 -12.41
N LEU A 180 6.26 -21.16 -11.10
CA LEU A 180 5.34 -21.80 -10.18
C LEU A 180 4.08 -20.96 -9.86
N SER A 181 4.01 -19.72 -10.35
CA SER A 181 2.81 -18.88 -10.16
C SER A 181 1.55 -19.49 -10.83
N TYR A 182 1.71 -20.44 -11.74
CA TYR A 182 0.60 -21.22 -12.30
C TYR A 182 -0.07 -22.15 -11.28
N VAL A 183 0.63 -22.56 -10.19
CA VAL A 183 0.07 -23.43 -9.14
C VAL A 183 -0.66 -22.60 -8.06
N ARG A 184 -1.23 -21.46 -8.43
CA ARG A 184 -1.95 -20.57 -7.50
C ARG A 184 -3.11 -21.26 -6.77
N GLY A 185 -3.71 -22.28 -7.40
CA GLY A 185 -4.74 -23.09 -6.77
C GLY A 185 -4.28 -23.82 -5.50
N ALA A 186 -2.99 -24.19 -5.42
CA ALA A 186 -2.44 -24.92 -4.28
C ALA A 186 -2.55 -24.14 -2.95
N ARG A 187 -2.55 -22.80 -2.97
CA ARG A 187 -2.78 -22.00 -1.74
C ARG A 187 -4.14 -22.29 -1.09
N LYS A 188 -5.14 -22.70 -1.88
CA LYS A 188 -6.49 -23.04 -1.38
C LYS A 188 -6.49 -24.35 -0.58
N LEU A 189 -5.42 -25.14 -0.71
CA LEU A 189 -5.21 -26.40 0.04
C LEU A 189 -4.49 -26.15 1.38
N LEU A 190 -3.95 -24.94 1.62
CA LEU A 190 -3.27 -24.64 2.88
C LEU A 190 -4.23 -24.81 4.06
N PRO A 191 -3.78 -25.46 5.16
CA PRO A 191 -4.58 -25.57 6.38
C PRO A 191 -5.06 -24.18 6.82
N GLY A 192 -6.34 -24.05 7.11
CA GLY A 192 -6.92 -22.77 7.54
C GLY A 192 -7.32 -21.80 6.43
N TYR A 193 -7.00 -22.05 5.14
CA TYR A 193 -7.35 -21.12 4.07
C TYR A 193 -8.86 -20.82 4.01
N ARG A 194 -9.68 -21.87 3.97
CA ARG A 194 -11.14 -21.73 3.96
C ARG A 194 -11.70 -21.27 5.31
N SER A 195 -11.19 -21.83 6.41
CA SER A 195 -11.67 -21.50 7.75
C SER A 195 -11.37 -20.05 8.13
N THR A 196 -10.25 -19.48 7.71
CA THR A 196 -9.96 -18.04 7.88
C THR A 196 -11.07 -17.18 7.28
N ARG A 197 -11.40 -17.41 6.01
CA ARG A 197 -12.38 -16.61 5.26
C ARG A 197 -13.81 -16.81 5.78
N SER A 198 -14.17 -18.05 6.11
CA SER A 198 -15.50 -18.36 6.64
C SER A 198 -15.68 -17.90 8.09
N ALA A 199 -14.60 -17.76 8.86
CA ALA A 199 -14.66 -17.32 10.25
C ALA A 199 -14.53 -15.81 10.43
N ALA A 200 -13.89 -15.11 9.50
CA ALA A 200 -13.76 -13.66 9.56
C ALA A 200 -15.13 -12.97 9.53
N ALA A 201 -15.31 -11.99 10.40
CA ALA A 201 -16.49 -11.12 10.42
C ALA A 201 -16.48 -10.15 9.25
N ALA A 202 -15.30 -9.61 8.90
CA ALA A 202 -15.08 -8.79 7.73
C ALA A 202 -13.79 -9.18 6.99
N LEU A 203 -13.82 -9.02 5.66
CA LEU A 203 -12.72 -9.25 4.73
C LEU A 203 -12.47 -7.96 3.96
N LEU A 204 -11.30 -7.37 4.06
CA LEU A 204 -10.95 -6.14 3.35
C LEU A 204 -10.15 -6.50 2.10
N ALA A 205 -10.77 -6.31 0.92
CA ALA A 205 -10.15 -6.60 -0.37
C ALA A 205 -9.37 -5.39 -0.86
N GLY A 206 -8.04 -5.52 -0.97
CA GLY A 206 -7.13 -4.45 -1.38
C GLY A 206 -7.10 -4.20 -2.89
N SER A 207 -7.69 -5.07 -3.70
CA SER A 207 -7.77 -4.93 -5.16
C SER A 207 -8.96 -5.67 -5.75
N SER A 208 -9.29 -5.38 -7.01
CA SER A 208 -10.33 -6.09 -7.77
C SER A 208 -10.04 -7.59 -7.89
N TYR A 209 -8.78 -7.99 -7.99
CA TYR A 209 -8.40 -9.41 -8.03
C TYR A 209 -8.70 -10.14 -6.72
N VAL A 210 -8.44 -9.51 -5.59
CA VAL A 210 -8.80 -10.07 -4.28
C VAL A 210 -10.31 -10.02 -4.09
N TRP A 211 -10.96 -8.97 -4.53
CA TRP A 211 -12.41 -8.85 -4.51
C TRP A 211 -13.07 -10.03 -5.25
N GLU A 212 -12.58 -10.41 -6.43
CA GLU A 212 -13.10 -11.56 -7.17
C GLU A 212 -12.73 -12.91 -6.51
N ASP A 213 -11.51 -13.06 -5.96
CA ASP A 213 -11.12 -14.27 -5.19
C ASP A 213 -12.00 -14.48 -3.94
N LEU A 214 -12.56 -13.39 -3.40
CA LEU A 214 -13.45 -13.38 -2.25
C LEU A 214 -14.95 -13.44 -2.63
N ALA A 215 -15.31 -13.66 -3.90
CA ALA A 215 -16.70 -13.72 -4.37
C ALA A 215 -17.61 -14.63 -3.52
N PRO A 216 -17.17 -15.84 -3.05
CA PRO A 216 -17.99 -16.68 -2.16
C PRO A 216 -18.31 -16.04 -0.79
N TYR A 217 -17.61 -14.99 -0.41
CA TYR A 217 -17.72 -14.29 0.88
C TYR A 217 -18.19 -12.85 0.73
N ARG A 218 -18.79 -12.49 -0.41
CA ARG A 218 -19.15 -11.11 -0.81
C ARG A 218 -19.92 -10.34 0.26
N ALA A 219 -20.86 -10.99 0.94
CA ALA A 219 -21.64 -10.37 2.01
C ALA A 219 -20.80 -9.85 3.19
N ARG A 220 -19.57 -10.35 3.34
CA ARG A 220 -18.61 -9.93 4.39
C ARG A 220 -17.37 -9.25 3.84
N THR A 221 -17.36 -8.93 2.55
CA THR A 221 -16.22 -8.31 1.89
C THR A 221 -16.47 -6.82 1.69
N VAL A 222 -15.49 -5.99 2.01
CA VAL A 222 -15.45 -4.55 1.74
C VAL A 222 -14.23 -4.27 0.89
N TYR A 223 -14.38 -3.49 -0.18
CA TYR A 223 -13.25 -3.05 -0.99
C TYR A 223 -12.51 -1.92 -0.28
N LEU A 224 -11.22 -2.13 -0.03
CA LEU A 224 -10.36 -1.18 0.67
C LEU A 224 -8.90 -1.39 0.24
N PRO A 225 -8.36 -0.60 -0.70
CA PRO A 225 -6.95 -0.66 -1.09
C PRO A 225 -6.02 -0.48 0.11
N GLU A 226 -4.93 -1.25 0.15
CA GLU A 226 -4.01 -1.26 1.29
C GLU A 226 -3.11 -0.04 1.38
N ASN A 227 -2.82 0.60 0.23
CA ASN A 227 -1.92 1.73 0.20
C ASN A 227 -2.64 3.04 0.53
N ALA A 228 -1.89 3.90 1.21
CA ALA A 228 -2.22 5.30 1.46
C ALA A 228 -0.92 6.10 1.62
N ILE A 229 -1.03 7.40 1.67
CA ILE A 229 0.09 8.30 1.93
C ILE A 229 -0.05 9.01 3.27
N ASP A 230 1.08 9.47 3.78
CA ASP A 230 1.13 10.47 4.86
C ASP A 230 1.39 11.83 4.22
N PRO A 231 0.41 12.75 4.21
CA PRO A 231 0.57 14.07 3.58
C PRO A 231 1.73 14.88 4.15
N GLU A 232 2.08 14.68 5.42
CA GLU A 232 3.20 15.36 6.07
C GLU A 232 4.55 15.10 5.38
N ARG A 233 4.72 13.92 4.77
CA ARG A 233 5.95 13.57 4.03
C ARG A 233 6.19 14.45 2.81
N PHE A 234 5.16 15.10 2.31
CA PHE A 234 5.20 15.94 1.10
C PHE A 234 5.09 17.43 1.42
N ARG A 235 4.93 17.78 2.71
CA ARG A 235 4.83 19.19 3.14
C ARG A 235 6.11 19.96 2.82
N GLY A 236 5.97 21.15 2.24
CA GLY A 236 7.09 22.02 1.89
C GLY A 236 7.88 21.60 0.63
N VAL A 237 7.45 20.53 -0.05
CA VAL A 237 8.06 20.14 -1.32
C VAL A 237 7.58 21.07 -2.43
N THR A 238 8.51 21.83 -3.01
CA THR A 238 8.21 22.79 -4.07
C THR A 238 8.32 22.14 -5.44
N ARG A 239 7.29 22.31 -6.27
CA ARG A 239 7.35 21.93 -7.68
C ARG A 239 7.91 23.07 -8.54
N PRO A 240 8.75 22.77 -9.54
CA PRO A 240 9.13 23.76 -10.53
C PRO A 240 7.88 24.23 -11.32
N ARG A 241 7.93 25.47 -11.78
CA ARG A 241 6.85 25.98 -12.67
C ARG A 241 6.75 25.12 -13.94
N PRO A 242 5.52 24.88 -14.44
CA PRO A 242 5.33 24.22 -15.73
C PRO A 242 6.05 24.98 -16.84
N GLY A 243 6.74 24.25 -17.71
CA GLY A 243 7.43 24.83 -18.86
C GLY A 243 8.62 23.98 -19.31
N GLY A 244 9.11 24.23 -20.52
CA GLY A 244 10.18 23.46 -21.13
C GLY A 244 9.77 22.02 -21.51
N PRO A 245 10.77 21.13 -21.70
CA PRO A 245 10.55 19.73 -22.04
C PRO A 245 9.67 18.99 -21.02
N LEU A 246 8.93 17.97 -21.48
CA LEU A 246 8.16 17.08 -20.60
C LEU A 246 9.12 16.28 -19.71
N ARG A 247 9.02 16.47 -18.40
CA ARG A 247 9.87 15.76 -17.43
C ARG A 247 9.16 14.47 -17.00
N ILE A 248 9.74 13.35 -17.40
CA ILE A 248 9.22 12.02 -17.09
C ILE A 248 10.06 11.43 -15.97
N VAL A 249 9.44 10.82 -14.96
CA VAL A 249 10.14 10.06 -13.93
C VAL A 249 9.61 8.63 -13.89
N PHE A 250 10.51 7.68 -13.67
CA PHE A 250 10.21 6.33 -13.22
C PHE A 250 10.84 6.12 -11.85
N VAL A 251 10.12 5.46 -10.93
CA VAL A 251 10.65 5.08 -9.62
C VAL A 251 10.31 3.63 -9.31
N GLY A 252 11.33 2.83 -9.03
CA GLY A 252 11.13 1.44 -8.63
C GLY A 252 12.32 0.53 -8.91
N ARG A 253 12.21 -0.74 -8.50
CA ARG A 253 13.22 -1.75 -8.82
C ARG A 253 13.32 -1.97 -10.32
N LEU A 254 14.54 -2.06 -10.85
CA LEU A 254 14.77 -2.30 -12.26
C LEU A 254 14.76 -3.80 -12.56
N VAL A 255 13.55 -4.34 -12.68
CA VAL A 255 13.23 -5.74 -12.96
C VAL A 255 12.26 -5.84 -14.15
N PRO A 256 12.24 -6.98 -14.87
CA PRO A 256 11.45 -7.11 -16.12
C PRO A 256 9.97 -6.73 -15.97
N LEU A 257 9.34 -7.09 -14.84
CA LEU A 257 7.92 -6.79 -14.62
C LEU A 257 7.58 -5.30 -14.52
N LYS A 258 8.57 -4.43 -14.29
CA LYS A 258 8.36 -2.99 -14.16
C LYS A 258 8.33 -2.24 -15.50
N GLY A 259 8.77 -2.87 -16.59
CA GLY A 259 8.62 -2.35 -17.94
C GLY A 259 9.40 -1.08 -18.27
N VAL A 260 10.49 -0.80 -17.55
CA VAL A 260 11.32 0.40 -17.77
C VAL A 260 11.88 0.45 -19.18
N ASP A 261 12.22 -0.70 -19.73
CA ASP A 261 12.67 -0.85 -21.10
C ASP A 261 11.61 -0.39 -22.14
N MET A 262 10.33 -0.66 -21.87
CA MET A 262 9.21 -0.18 -22.70
C MET A 262 9.02 1.33 -22.57
N LEU A 263 9.20 1.89 -21.38
CA LEU A 263 9.12 3.35 -21.17
C LEU A 263 10.22 4.10 -21.92
N ILE A 264 11.47 3.62 -21.81
CA ILE A 264 12.61 4.21 -22.52
C ILE A 264 12.36 4.17 -24.04
N GLU A 265 11.98 3.01 -24.58
CA GLU A 265 11.71 2.83 -26.01
C GLU A 265 10.60 3.76 -26.50
N ALA A 266 9.50 3.87 -25.77
CA ALA A 266 8.38 4.76 -26.07
C ALA A 266 8.77 6.26 -26.05
N ALA A 267 9.70 6.64 -25.16
CA ALA A 267 10.13 8.03 -25.01
C ALA A 267 11.22 8.46 -26.01
N VAL A 268 11.90 7.53 -26.71
CA VAL A 268 13.03 7.84 -27.61
C VAL A 268 12.74 8.99 -28.59
N PRO A 269 11.60 9.08 -29.29
CA PRO A 269 11.36 10.20 -30.20
C PRO A 269 11.37 11.57 -29.50
N LEU A 270 10.74 11.68 -28.34
CA LEU A 270 10.68 12.92 -27.55
C LEU A 270 12.02 13.26 -26.91
N LEU A 271 12.79 12.24 -26.47
CA LEU A 271 14.13 12.44 -25.91
C LEU A 271 15.10 12.95 -26.96
N ARG A 272 15.09 12.40 -28.17
CA ARG A 272 15.94 12.84 -29.29
C ARG A 272 15.62 14.24 -29.77
N SER A 273 14.36 14.62 -29.80
CA SER A 273 13.94 15.97 -30.20
C SER A 273 14.17 17.01 -29.12
N GLY A 274 14.59 16.61 -27.91
CA GLY A 274 14.68 17.52 -26.74
C GLY A 274 13.33 17.93 -26.17
N ALA A 275 12.22 17.35 -26.64
CA ALA A 275 10.87 17.62 -26.16
C ALA A 275 10.56 16.94 -24.80
N ALA A 276 11.39 15.98 -24.37
CA ALA A 276 11.27 15.36 -23.07
C ALA A 276 12.62 15.08 -22.42
N SER A 277 12.62 14.86 -21.10
CA SER A 277 13.70 14.25 -20.33
C SER A 277 13.14 13.10 -19.47
N LEU A 278 13.99 12.12 -19.16
CA LEU A 278 13.60 10.94 -18.38
C LEU A 278 14.56 10.72 -17.21
N ASP A 279 14.00 10.61 -16.01
CA ASP A 279 14.74 10.25 -14.79
C ASP A 279 14.29 8.85 -14.33
N VAL A 280 15.18 7.87 -14.34
CA VAL A 280 14.92 6.49 -13.95
C VAL A 280 15.57 6.21 -12.60
N VAL A 281 14.78 6.32 -11.55
CA VAL A 281 15.21 6.19 -10.15
C VAL A 281 15.01 4.76 -9.68
N GLY A 282 16.10 4.13 -9.26
CA GLY A 282 16.12 2.78 -8.72
C GLY A 282 17.26 1.95 -9.25
N ASP A 283 17.36 0.72 -8.73
CA ASP A 283 18.40 -0.22 -9.13
C ASP A 283 17.81 -1.63 -9.32
N GLY A 284 18.56 -2.49 -10.00
CA GLY A 284 18.16 -3.86 -10.22
C GLY A 284 18.89 -4.54 -11.39
N PRO A 285 18.61 -5.83 -11.61
CA PRO A 285 19.32 -6.65 -12.61
C PRO A 285 19.19 -6.14 -14.05
N GLU A 286 18.19 -5.32 -14.39
CA GLU A 286 18.00 -4.75 -15.72
C GLU A 286 18.89 -3.52 -15.99
N MET A 287 19.55 -2.94 -14.97
CA MET A 287 20.37 -1.72 -15.13
C MET A 287 21.39 -1.78 -16.29
N PRO A 288 22.18 -2.87 -16.45
CA PRO A 288 23.13 -2.94 -17.58
C PRO A 288 22.44 -2.93 -18.96
N ALA A 289 21.32 -3.63 -19.08
CA ALA A 289 20.55 -3.69 -20.33
C ALA A 289 19.91 -2.33 -20.66
N LEU A 290 19.42 -1.62 -19.65
CA LEU A 290 18.85 -0.28 -19.83
C LEU A 290 19.92 0.73 -20.28
N ARG A 291 21.13 0.70 -19.69
CA ARG A 291 22.27 1.52 -20.13
C ARG A 291 22.64 1.25 -21.59
N ALA A 292 22.74 -0.01 -21.99
CA ALA A 292 23.02 -0.39 -23.36
C ALA A 292 21.93 0.11 -24.34
N ARG A 293 20.66 0.01 -23.96
CA ARG A 293 19.54 0.51 -24.76
C ARG A 293 19.57 2.04 -24.93
N ILE A 294 19.85 2.79 -23.87
CA ILE A 294 19.97 4.26 -23.89
C ILE A 294 21.11 4.68 -24.83
N ALA A 295 22.27 4.00 -24.74
CA ALA A 295 23.41 4.25 -25.59
C ALA A 295 23.11 3.94 -27.08
N ALA A 296 22.49 2.78 -27.35
CA ALA A 296 22.10 2.38 -28.71
C ALA A 296 21.06 3.33 -29.35
N ALA A 297 20.22 3.94 -28.54
CA ALA A 297 19.24 4.93 -28.98
C ALA A 297 19.81 6.37 -29.09
N ASP A 298 21.02 6.60 -28.66
CA ASP A 298 21.68 7.91 -28.64
C ASP A 298 20.85 9.00 -27.90
N VAL A 299 20.32 8.63 -26.73
CA VAL A 299 19.52 9.53 -25.87
C VAL A 299 20.13 9.75 -24.48
N GLY A 300 21.41 9.41 -24.29
CA GLY A 300 22.13 9.53 -23.03
C GLY A 300 21.99 10.89 -22.36
N PRO A 301 22.18 12.03 -23.06
CA PRO A 301 22.04 13.37 -22.48
C PRO A 301 20.67 13.71 -21.90
N ALA A 302 19.60 13.05 -22.39
CA ALA A 302 18.22 13.27 -21.96
C ALA A 302 17.73 12.28 -20.88
N VAL A 303 18.56 11.29 -20.49
CA VAL A 303 18.19 10.22 -19.54
C VAL A 303 19.14 10.20 -18.35
N SER A 304 18.60 10.32 -17.13
CA SER A 304 19.32 10.16 -15.86
C SER A 304 19.07 8.77 -15.28
N LEU A 305 20.13 8.11 -14.79
CA LEU A 305 20.10 6.82 -14.11
C LEU A 305 20.87 6.91 -12.79
N PRO A 306 20.33 7.57 -11.75
CA PRO A 306 21.05 7.81 -10.49
C PRO A 306 21.30 6.52 -9.67
N GLY A 307 20.62 5.42 -10.00
CA GLY A 307 20.64 4.21 -9.20
C GLY A 307 19.70 4.30 -8.01
N TRP A 308 20.03 3.58 -6.94
CA TRP A 308 19.31 3.65 -5.67
C TRP A 308 19.68 4.95 -4.94
N ILE A 309 18.67 5.68 -4.46
CA ILE A 309 18.80 6.93 -3.71
C ILE A 309 17.88 6.90 -2.50
N ASP A 310 18.12 7.79 -1.54
CA ASP A 310 17.28 7.87 -0.34
C ASP A 310 15.85 8.39 -0.63
N GLN A 311 14.93 8.11 0.30
CA GLN A 311 13.51 8.42 0.12
C GLN A 311 13.23 9.93 -0.02
N ARG A 312 14.03 10.79 0.60
CA ARG A 312 13.83 12.25 0.50
C ARG A 312 14.22 12.73 -0.89
N GLU A 313 15.31 12.20 -1.44
CA GLU A 313 15.73 12.51 -2.80
C GLU A 313 14.72 11.95 -3.82
N VAL A 314 14.16 10.76 -3.60
CA VAL A 314 13.08 10.20 -4.43
C VAL A 314 11.91 11.18 -4.51
N ILE A 315 11.43 11.68 -3.38
CA ILE A 315 10.33 12.66 -3.32
C ILE A 315 10.68 13.93 -4.12
N GLN A 316 11.90 14.45 -3.99
CA GLN A 316 12.34 15.64 -4.73
C GLN A 316 12.39 15.39 -6.24
N ARG A 317 12.82 14.21 -6.68
CA ARG A 317 12.85 13.85 -8.10
C ARG A 317 11.45 13.69 -8.68
N ILE A 318 10.56 13.04 -7.95
CA ILE A 318 9.15 12.97 -8.35
C ILE A 318 8.56 14.38 -8.46
N ALA A 319 8.76 15.25 -7.48
CA ALA A 319 8.22 16.60 -7.47
C ALA A 319 8.68 17.46 -8.66
N ARG A 320 9.89 17.20 -9.20
CA ARG A 320 10.40 17.89 -10.40
C ARG A 320 9.79 17.38 -11.70
N ALA A 321 9.15 16.22 -11.69
CA ALA A 321 8.55 15.63 -12.88
C ALA A 321 7.17 16.19 -13.17
N ASP A 322 6.73 15.99 -14.40
CA ASP A 322 5.38 16.28 -14.87
C ASP A 322 4.56 14.98 -14.97
N VAL A 323 5.23 13.89 -15.29
CA VAL A 323 4.63 12.58 -15.52
C VAL A 323 5.42 11.50 -14.79
N LEU A 324 4.71 10.61 -14.08
CA LEU A 324 5.26 9.33 -13.65
C LEU A 324 4.96 8.28 -14.72
N GLY A 325 5.99 7.81 -15.44
CA GLY A 325 5.89 6.67 -16.35
C GLY A 325 6.02 5.37 -15.56
N PHE A 326 4.93 4.64 -15.36
CA PHE A 326 4.93 3.42 -14.54
C PHE A 326 4.29 2.25 -15.29
N PRO A 327 4.91 1.73 -16.36
CA PRO A 327 4.36 0.69 -17.22
C PRO A 327 4.52 -0.73 -16.64
N SER A 328 4.36 -0.87 -15.33
CA SER A 328 4.45 -2.17 -14.68
C SER A 328 3.35 -3.10 -15.17
N ILE A 329 3.76 -4.26 -15.70
CA ILE A 329 2.85 -5.31 -16.19
C ILE A 329 2.33 -6.23 -15.09
N ARG A 330 2.84 -6.07 -13.88
CA ARG A 330 2.37 -6.81 -12.71
C ARG A 330 2.73 -6.05 -11.43
N GLU A 331 1.78 -5.33 -10.90
CA GLU A 331 1.91 -4.57 -9.66
C GLU A 331 0.71 -4.85 -8.77
N PHE A 332 0.92 -4.99 -7.45
CA PHE A 332 -0.17 -5.26 -6.53
C PHE A 332 -0.82 -3.95 -6.05
N GLY A 333 -0.05 -3.05 -5.46
CA GLY A 333 -0.58 -1.85 -4.85
C GLY A 333 -0.20 -0.55 -5.55
N GLY A 334 1.07 -0.37 -5.94
CA GLY A 334 1.54 0.83 -6.66
C GLY A 334 1.62 2.08 -5.79
N GLY A 335 2.19 1.99 -4.57
CA GLY A 335 2.30 3.14 -3.65
C GLY A 335 2.95 4.38 -4.27
N VAL A 336 3.95 4.21 -5.15
CA VAL A 336 4.60 5.32 -5.87
C VAL A 336 3.63 6.13 -6.74
N VAL A 337 2.56 5.51 -7.22
CA VAL A 337 1.51 6.20 -8.00
C VAL A 337 0.80 7.22 -7.09
N LEU A 338 0.48 6.84 -5.85
CA LEU A 338 -0.11 7.77 -4.88
C LEU A 338 0.87 8.87 -4.47
N GLU A 339 2.17 8.54 -4.30
CA GLU A 339 3.21 9.52 -4.01
C GLU A 339 3.35 10.56 -5.15
N ALA A 340 3.31 10.11 -6.41
CA ALA A 340 3.32 10.99 -7.57
C ALA A 340 2.07 11.88 -7.63
N MET A 341 0.89 11.30 -7.45
CA MET A 341 -0.37 12.05 -7.43
C MET A 341 -0.41 13.08 -6.29
N ALA A 342 0.07 12.74 -5.09
CA ALA A 342 0.18 13.65 -3.96
C ALA A 342 1.04 14.89 -4.28
N LEU A 343 2.04 14.71 -5.13
CA LEU A 343 2.89 15.78 -5.64
C LEU A 343 2.32 16.45 -6.92
N GLY A 344 1.11 16.11 -7.35
CA GLY A 344 0.48 16.64 -8.56
C GLY A 344 1.18 16.18 -9.86
N VAL A 345 1.90 15.05 -9.82
CA VAL A 345 2.54 14.43 -11.00
C VAL A 345 1.58 13.44 -11.61
N VAL A 346 1.39 13.48 -12.92
CA VAL A 346 0.42 12.66 -13.65
C VAL A 346 0.95 11.25 -13.85
N PRO A 347 0.30 10.20 -13.32
CA PRO A 347 0.72 8.83 -13.60
C PRO A 347 0.22 8.36 -14.96
N VAL A 348 1.13 7.69 -15.68
CA VAL A 348 0.84 6.91 -16.89
C VAL A 348 1.16 5.45 -16.57
N VAL A 349 0.13 4.62 -16.48
CA VAL A 349 0.25 3.22 -16.05
C VAL A 349 -0.31 2.26 -17.11
N VAL A 350 0.11 1.00 -17.07
CA VAL A 350 -0.59 -0.06 -17.83
C VAL A 350 -1.90 -0.39 -17.11
N ASP A 351 -2.98 -0.61 -17.88
CA ASP A 351 -4.31 -0.95 -17.36
C ASP A 351 -4.36 -2.38 -16.80
N HIS A 352 -3.51 -2.62 -15.77
CA HIS A 352 -3.39 -3.92 -15.12
C HIS A 352 -2.92 -3.78 -13.67
N GLY A 353 -3.45 -4.63 -12.78
CA GLY A 353 -3.07 -4.65 -11.37
C GLY A 353 -3.60 -3.47 -10.57
N GLY A 354 -2.99 -3.22 -9.40
CA GLY A 354 -3.40 -2.19 -8.46
C GLY A 354 -3.31 -0.75 -8.97
N PRO A 355 -2.24 -0.35 -9.69
CA PRO A 355 -2.08 1.03 -10.16
C PRO A 355 -3.27 1.60 -10.89
N ARG A 356 -3.93 0.80 -11.75
CA ARG A 356 -5.11 1.23 -12.52
C ARG A 356 -6.30 1.63 -11.64
N GLU A 357 -6.39 1.00 -10.46
CA GLU A 357 -7.52 1.17 -9.52
C GLU A 357 -7.39 2.46 -8.68
N LEU A 358 -6.19 3.03 -8.62
CA LEU A 358 -5.92 4.28 -7.92
C LEU A 358 -6.36 5.52 -8.73
N LEU A 359 -6.45 5.37 -10.06
CA LEU A 359 -6.72 6.45 -11.00
C LEU A 359 -8.19 6.55 -11.38
N SER A 360 -8.60 7.77 -11.74
CA SER A 360 -9.72 8.04 -12.64
C SER A 360 -9.18 8.57 -13.99
N ASP A 361 -10.04 8.67 -15.00
CA ASP A 361 -9.66 9.21 -16.32
C ASP A 361 -9.24 10.69 -16.26
N GLU A 362 -9.61 11.37 -15.17
CA GLU A 362 -9.26 12.76 -14.93
C GLU A 362 -7.93 12.94 -14.17
N THR A 363 -7.40 11.90 -13.56
CA THR A 363 -6.25 11.98 -12.63
C THR A 363 -5.00 11.25 -13.11
N GLY A 364 -5.09 10.52 -14.21
CA GLY A 364 -3.97 9.80 -14.82
C GLY A 364 -4.38 9.13 -16.11
N VAL A 365 -3.44 8.46 -16.77
CA VAL A 365 -3.67 7.80 -18.05
C VAL A 365 -3.38 6.30 -17.93
N ARG A 366 -4.31 5.49 -18.43
CA ARG A 366 -4.18 4.04 -18.52
C ARG A 366 -3.89 3.63 -19.94
N VAL A 367 -2.77 2.93 -20.15
CA VAL A 367 -2.40 2.32 -21.43
C VAL A 367 -2.93 0.88 -21.44
N PRO A 368 -3.69 0.46 -22.45
CA PRO A 368 -4.24 -0.88 -22.49
C PRO A 368 -3.15 -1.95 -22.35
N LEU A 369 -3.44 -3.01 -21.58
CA LEU A 369 -2.59 -4.20 -21.55
C LEU A 369 -2.69 -4.93 -22.89
N GLY A 370 -1.56 -5.40 -23.40
CA GLY A 370 -1.46 -6.15 -24.65
C GLY A 370 -0.04 -6.63 -24.92
N PRO A 371 0.26 -7.05 -26.13
CA PRO A 371 1.62 -7.35 -26.56
C PRO A 371 2.57 -6.17 -26.31
N ARG A 372 3.84 -6.48 -26.03
CA ARG A 372 4.86 -5.47 -25.69
C ARG A 372 4.89 -4.28 -26.68
N ALA A 373 4.82 -4.55 -27.97
CA ALA A 373 4.84 -3.51 -29.00
C ALA A 373 3.63 -2.56 -28.93
N GLU A 374 2.47 -3.07 -28.59
CA GLU A 374 1.25 -2.26 -28.42
C GLU A 374 1.32 -1.36 -27.18
N ILE A 375 1.89 -1.88 -26.08
CA ILE A 375 2.13 -1.08 -24.86
C ILE A 375 3.12 0.04 -25.17
N VAL A 376 4.24 -0.25 -25.86
CA VAL A 376 5.23 0.76 -26.26
C VAL A 376 4.58 1.83 -27.14
N ALA A 377 3.82 1.42 -28.15
CA ALA A 377 3.11 2.37 -29.03
C ALA A 377 2.05 3.20 -28.26
N GLY A 378 1.36 2.57 -27.33
CA GLY A 378 0.41 3.25 -26.44
C GLY A 378 1.07 4.30 -25.55
N LEU A 379 2.19 3.93 -24.91
CA LEU A 379 2.99 4.84 -24.08
C LEU A 379 3.50 6.02 -24.94
N ALA A 380 4.04 5.76 -26.13
CA ALA A 380 4.56 6.82 -27.02
C ALA A 380 3.48 7.84 -27.36
N ARG A 381 2.30 7.38 -27.81
CA ARG A 381 1.16 8.27 -28.12
C ARG A 381 0.71 9.10 -26.91
N VAL A 382 0.68 8.49 -25.72
CA VAL A 382 0.28 9.19 -24.48
C VAL A 382 1.32 10.24 -24.12
N LEU A 383 2.62 9.91 -24.16
CA LEU A 383 3.69 10.85 -23.85
C LEU A 383 3.74 12.01 -24.84
N GLU A 384 3.54 11.77 -26.12
CA GLU A 384 3.46 12.79 -27.17
C GLU A 384 2.26 13.73 -26.91
N SER A 385 1.08 13.19 -26.63
CA SER A 385 -0.12 13.97 -26.29
C SER A 385 0.10 14.85 -25.07
N LEU A 386 0.73 14.33 -24.01
CA LEU A 386 1.01 15.09 -22.78
C LEU A 386 2.12 16.15 -22.98
N ALA A 387 3.09 15.90 -23.85
CA ALA A 387 4.11 16.87 -24.22
C ALA A 387 3.49 18.06 -24.96
N GLY A 388 2.49 17.81 -25.82
CA GLY A 388 1.77 18.84 -26.59
C GLY A 388 0.73 19.63 -25.80
N ASP A 389 0.28 19.14 -24.64
CA ASP A 389 -0.79 19.80 -23.84
C ASP A 389 -0.39 19.95 -22.36
N ARG A 390 0.51 20.87 -22.09
CA ARG A 390 1.02 21.17 -20.74
C ARG A 390 -0.06 21.69 -19.77
N PRO A 391 -1.03 22.50 -20.18
CA PRO A 391 -2.16 22.91 -19.34
C PRO A 391 -2.98 21.70 -18.86
N ARG A 392 -3.25 20.73 -19.73
CA ARG A 392 -3.94 19.48 -19.38
C ARG A 392 -3.16 18.68 -18.33
N VAL A 393 -1.85 18.55 -18.49
CA VAL A 393 -0.98 17.87 -17.51
C VAL A 393 -1.10 18.54 -16.14
N ALA A 394 -1.03 19.86 -16.06
CA ALA A 394 -1.14 20.59 -14.81
C ALA A 394 -2.53 20.40 -14.15
N ALA A 395 -3.60 20.51 -14.92
CA ALA A 395 -4.97 20.31 -14.42
C ALA A 395 -5.22 18.87 -13.95
N MET A 396 -4.70 17.87 -14.67
CA MET A 396 -4.80 16.46 -14.31
C MET A 396 -4.01 16.15 -13.02
N GLY A 397 -2.81 16.72 -12.89
CA GLY A 397 -1.99 16.59 -11.69
C GLY A 397 -2.67 17.17 -10.45
N GLU A 398 -3.32 18.34 -10.56
CA GLU A 398 -4.05 18.96 -9.44
C GLU A 398 -5.26 18.11 -9.01
N ARG A 399 -6.02 17.58 -9.96
CA ARG A 399 -7.12 16.64 -9.65
C ARG A 399 -6.59 15.36 -9.01
N GLY A 400 -5.42 14.87 -9.47
CA GLY A 400 -4.74 13.72 -8.87
C GLY A 400 -4.40 13.97 -7.40
N ARG A 401 -3.85 15.13 -7.08
CA ARG A 401 -3.53 15.54 -5.70
C ARG A 401 -4.77 15.57 -4.83
N HIS A 402 -5.82 16.24 -5.27
CA HIS A 402 -7.09 16.30 -4.55
C HIS A 402 -7.69 14.90 -4.30
N ARG A 403 -7.65 14.02 -5.31
CA ARG A 403 -8.13 12.64 -5.16
C ARG A 403 -7.35 11.87 -4.09
N VAL A 404 -6.03 12.02 -4.02
CA VAL A 404 -5.21 11.36 -2.99
C VAL A 404 -5.52 11.90 -1.60
N GLU A 405 -5.62 13.21 -1.45
CA GLU A 405 -5.97 13.86 -0.17
C GLU A 405 -7.33 13.41 0.35
N SER A 406 -8.31 13.22 -0.54
CA SER A 406 -9.68 12.85 -0.17
C SER A 406 -9.89 11.35 0.06
N LEU A 407 -9.10 10.45 -0.56
CA LEU A 407 -9.37 9.01 -0.55
C LEU A 407 -8.24 8.14 -0.04
N PHE A 408 -6.99 8.60 -0.12
CA PHE A 408 -5.82 7.75 0.04
C PHE A 408 -4.83 8.25 1.10
N THR A 409 -5.30 8.96 2.12
CA THR A 409 -4.49 9.23 3.31
C THR A 409 -4.69 8.15 4.38
N TRP A 410 -3.74 8.01 5.28
CA TRP A 410 -3.87 7.04 6.38
C TRP A 410 -5.02 7.39 7.33
N GLU A 411 -5.34 8.67 7.51
CA GLU A 411 -6.46 9.16 8.31
C GLU A 411 -7.80 8.75 7.70
N VAL A 412 -7.96 8.92 6.39
CA VAL A 412 -9.15 8.48 5.64
C VAL A 412 -9.27 6.97 5.72
N LYS A 413 -8.17 6.24 5.53
CA LYS A 413 -8.12 4.78 5.63
C LYS A 413 -8.54 4.29 7.02
N ALA A 414 -8.01 4.91 8.07
CA ALA A 414 -8.38 4.57 9.45
C ALA A 414 -9.86 4.86 9.74
N ALA A 415 -10.42 5.94 9.18
CA ALA A 415 -11.84 6.24 9.30
C ALA A 415 -12.70 5.17 8.60
N GLN A 416 -12.31 4.74 7.40
CA GLN A 416 -12.99 3.65 6.67
C GLN A 416 -12.94 2.33 7.45
N VAL A 417 -11.79 1.98 8.03
CA VAL A 417 -11.65 0.78 8.87
C VAL A 417 -12.49 0.90 10.15
N ALA A 418 -12.58 2.09 10.75
CA ALA A 418 -13.44 2.31 11.91
C ALA A 418 -14.93 2.07 11.59
N GLU A 419 -15.40 2.44 10.39
CA GLU A 419 -16.77 2.09 9.95
C GLU A 419 -16.94 0.58 9.81
N VAL A 420 -15.91 -0.15 9.35
CA VAL A 420 -15.95 -1.62 9.33
C VAL A 420 -16.04 -2.18 10.76
N TYR A 421 -15.34 -1.59 11.74
CA TYR A 421 -15.45 -2.03 13.14
C TYR A 421 -16.87 -1.82 13.67
N ARG A 422 -17.48 -0.67 13.43
CA ARG A 422 -18.87 -0.40 13.82
C ARG A 422 -19.84 -1.39 13.19
N TRP A 423 -19.64 -1.72 11.93
CA TRP A 423 -20.43 -2.74 11.27
C TRP A 423 -20.31 -4.12 11.93
N VAL A 424 -19.08 -4.62 12.15
CA VAL A 424 -18.91 -5.96 12.74
C VAL A 424 -19.30 -6.04 14.21
N LEU A 425 -19.41 -4.89 14.89
CA LEU A 425 -19.96 -4.74 16.24
C LEU A 425 -21.50 -4.62 16.25
N GLY A 426 -22.15 -4.52 15.09
CA GLY A 426 -23.60 -4.40 14.96
C GLY A 426 -24.16 -3.00 15.20
N GLU A 427 -23.29 -1.97 15.19
CA GLU A 427 -23.66 -0.58 15.41
C GLU A 427 -24.13 0.12 14.12
N ARG A 428 -23.73 -0.39 12.97
CA ARG A 428 -24.02 0.14 11.63
C ARG A 428 -24.15 -0.96 10.58
N ASP A 429 -24.75 -0.62 9.46
CA ASP A 429 -24.77 -1.48 8.27
C ASP A 429 -23.38 -1.62 7.65
N ARG A 430 -23.23 -2.63 6.77
CA ARG A 430 -22.00 -2.87 6.03
C ARG A 430 -21.63 -1.64 5.19
N PRO A 431 -20.44 -1.07 5.37
CA PRO A 431 -20.01 0.06 4.57
C PRO A 431 -19.72 -0.35 3.13
N ASP A 432 -19.97 0.57 2.20
CA ASP A 432 -19.58 0.47 0.79
C ASP A 432 -18.85 1.75 0.39
N PHE A 433 -17.58 1.62 0.07
CA PHE A 433 -16.71 2.74 -0.32
C PHE A 433 -16.57 2.88 -1.84
N GLY A 434 -17.32 2.08 -2.61
CA GLY A 434 -17.19 1.98 -4.07
C GLY A 434 -16.01 1.10 -4.52
N MET A 435 -16.09 0.64 -5.77
CA MET A 435 -15.00 -0.12 -6.40
C MET A 435 -14.88 0.26 -7.88
N PRO A 436 -13.83 1.02 -8.28
CA PRO A 436 -12.79 1.63 -7.42
C PRO A 436 -13.36 2.65 -6.43
N LEU A 437 -12.55 3.07 -5.43
CA LEU A 437 -12.97 4.07 -4.45
C LEU A 437 -13.50 5.33 -5.14
N SER A 438 -14.65 5.82 -4.69
CA SER A 438 -15.31 7.00 -5.24
C SER A 438 -15.28 8.17 -4.24
N GLU A 439 -15.26 9.39 -4.75
CA GLU A 439 -15.29 10.60 -3.92
C GLU A 439 -16.61 10.76 -3.16
N SER A 440 -17.70 10.22 -3.69
CA SER A 440 -18.98 10.16 -2.98
C SER A 440 -18.95 9.28 -1.72
N ALA A 441 -18.00 8.33 -1.65
CA ALA A 441 -17.76 7.48 -0.50
C ALA A 441 -16.65 8.03 0.43
N ALA A 442 -16.10 9.21 0.15
CA ALA A 442 -15.15 9.87 1.05
C ALA A 442 -15.86 10.22 2.36
N LEU A 443 -15.41 9.60 3.45
CA LEU A 443 -15.87 9.96 4.78
C LEU A 443 -15.39 11.39 5.06
N ARG A 444 -16.31 12.33 5.22
CA ARG A 444 -15.96 13.66 5.71
C ARG A 444 -15.18 13.50 7.00
N PRO A 445 -13.99 14.11 7.15
CA PRO A 445 -13.30 14.11 8.45
C PRO A 445 -14.29 14.67 9.47
N ALA A 446 -14.42 13.98 10.61
CA ALA A 446 -15.21 14.52 11.72
C ALA A 446 -14.68 15.92 12.01
N ALA A 447 -15.58 16.92 11.98
CA ALA A 447 -15.21 18.29 12.26
C ALA A 447 -14.41 18.30 13.56
N THR A 448 -13.17 18.74 13.51
CA THR A 448 -12.35 18.98 14.68
C THR A 448 -13.08 19.99 15.52
N THR A 449 -13.64 19.56 16.66
CA THR A 449 -14.23 20.47 17.62
C THR A 449 -13.12 21.42 18.05
N PRO A 450 -13.28 22.75 17.90
CA PRO A 450 -12.24 23.67 18.32
C PRO A 450 -12.04 23.49 19.84
N VAL A 451 -10.79 23.29 20.22
CA VAL A 451 -10.39 23.31 21.64
C VAL A 451 -10.85 24.65 22.21
N PRO A 452 -11.66 24.70 23.28
CA PRO A 452 -12.04 25.97 23.89
C PRO A 452 -10.78 26.73 24.29
N GLY A 453 -10.65 27.94 23.74
CA GLY A 453 -9.49 28.79 23.92
C GLY A 453 -9.16 29.01 25.40
N GLY A 454 -7.87 28.90 25.72
CA GLY A 454 -7.33 29.26 27.02
C GLY A 454 -7.71 30.71 27.35
N HIS A 455 -8.08 30.89 28.62
CA HIS A 455 -8.40 32.19 29.19
C HIS A 455 -7.32 33.22 28.88
N SER A 456 -7.67 34.24 28.10
CA SER A 456 -6.90 35.47 28.03
C SER A 456 -6.97 36.18 29.40
N ALA A 457 -5.82 36.26 30.06
CA ALA A 457 -5.65 37.09 31.23
C ALA A 457 -5.98 38.55 30.87
N ARG A 458 -6.95 39.15 31.57
CA ARG A 458 -7.22 40.60 31.52
C ARG A 458 -6.03 41.34 32.15
N PRO A 459 -5.53 42.42 31.58
CA PRO A 459 -4.60 43.29 32.25
C PRO A 459 -5.34 44.11 33.33
N SER A 460 -4.77 44.17 34.52
CA SER A 460 -5.21 45.04 35.60
C SER A 460 -5.00 46.53 35.23
N PRO A 461 -5.91 47.44 35.62
CA PRO A 461 -5.71 48.87 35.36
C PRO A 461 -4.65 49.43 36.30
N GLY A 462 -3.66 50.08 35.70
CA GLY A 462 -2.58 50.75 36.35
C GLY A 462 -3.04 52.01 37.09
N ALA A 463 -2.31 52.37 38.14
CA ALA A 463 -2.36 53.65 38.80
C ALA A 463 -1.30 54.59 38.11
N SER A 464 -1.78 55.77 37.73
CA SER A 464 -0.93 56.95 37.55
C SER A 464 -0.76 57.65 38.90
N PRO A 465 0.19 58.56 39.09
CA PRO A 465 0.53 59.69 38.25
C PRO A 465 1.91 59.60 37.58
#